data_10a7732c160b914cf2c40546664361ee
#
_entry.id   10a7732c160b914cf2c40546664361ee
#
_cell.length_a   1.000
_cell.length_b   1.000
_cell.length_c   1.000
_cell.angle_alpha   90.00
_cell.angle_beta   90.00
_cell.angle_gamma   90.00
#
_symmetry.space_group_name_H-M   'P 1'
#
loop_
_entity.id
_entity.type
_entity.pdbx_description
1 polymer ?
#
loop_
_entity_poly.entity_id
_entity_poly.type
_entity_poly.pdbx_seq_one_letter_code
_entity_poly.pdbx_strand_id
1 'polypeptide(L)'
;MTLNTQHKSVLKQIESKEIELNLIDSASISKTYEMIQFLRLLLINLKQEILQVGFKNQKDEIDFFKVIKPQVLGKLIFYNKIYSIEISCPIDIVIKNKYYHKHLQELNLEYKKYFAHNEFYKYYNANRSDKDIEYFTLGKTDLLIGINSFIFEIDALFSTYYDYKIARIIAHDLLQNYLHQKIQEYDISTNQIISSNLVWSESQNALIELIYALYLSGSINNGKGEIRKIAVLFQQLFGIKLLDIHHAFHRMKTRAKSKTSYLDKLKEVLEDHMDKNY
;
A
#
# COMPACT_ATOMS: atom_id res chain seq x y z
N MET A 1 -23.96 -31.72 5.73
CA MET A 1 -22.75 -31.08 6.24
C MET A 1 -23.15 -30.04 7.27
N THR A 2 -22.43 -29.88 8.37
CA THR A 2 -22.66 -28.77 9.30
C THR A 2 -22.06 -27.50 8.70
N LEU A 3 -22.67 -26.32 8.93
CA LEU A 3 -22.20 -25.04 8.37
C LEU A 3 -20.74 -24.72 8.73
N ASN A 4 -20.28 -25.15 9.90
CA ASN A 4 -18.88 -25.03 10.30
C ASN A 4 -17.93 -25.82 9.38
N THR A 5 -18.40 -26.93 8.81
CA THR A 5 -17.65 -27.74 7.84
C THR A 5 -17.64 -27.04 6.46
N GLN A 6 -18.75 -26.41 6.07
CA GLN A 6 -18.87 -25.67 4.81
C GLN A 6 -18.02 -24.39 4.83
N HIS A 7 -18.06 -23.63 5.92
CA HIS A 7 -17.20 -22.46 6.12
C HIS A 7 -15.71 -22.79 6.00
N LYS A 8 -15.26 -23.83 6.72
CA LYS A 8 -13.87 -24.32 6.63
C LYS A 8 -13.51 -24.79 5.22
N SER A 9 -14.46 -25.41 4.50
CA SER A 9 -14.25 -25.83 3.11
C SER A 9 -14.08 -24.65 2.17
N VAL A 10 -14.92 -23.62 2.27
CA VAL A 10 -14.87 -22.41 1.44
C VAL A 10 -13.54 -21.67 1.65
N LEU A 11 -13.15 -21.42 2.90
CA LEU A 11 -11.88 -20.74 3.20
C LEU A 11 -10.67 -21.53 2.68
N LYS A 12 -10.66 -22.85 2.87
CA LYS A 12 -9.59 -23.72 2.34
C LYS A 12 -9.49 -23.66 0.82
N GLN A 13 -10.62 -23.62 0.10
CA GLN A 13 -10.62 -23.48 -1.36
C GLN A 13 -9.97 -22.17 -1.78
N ILE A 14 -10.28 -21.06 -1.09
CA ILE A 14 -9.69 -19.76 -1.37
C ILE A 14 -8.19 -19.76 -1.09
N GLU A 15 -7.78 -20.23 0.09
CA GLU A 15 -6.37 -20.33 0.47
C GLU A 15 -5.56 -21.21 -0.49
N SER A 16 -6.10 -22.37 -0.85
CA SER A 16 -5.47 -23.28 -1.83
C SER A 16 -5.28 -22.61 -3.19
N LYS A 17 -6.27 -21.83 -3.64
CA LYS A 17 -6.17 -21.10 -4.92
C LYS A 17 -5.19 -19.92 -4.82
N GLU A 18 -5.12 -19.23 -3.71
CA GLU A 18 -4.12 -18.17 -3.46
C GLU A 18 -2.69 -18.73 -3.50
N ILE A 19 -2.46 -19.89 -2.90
CA ILE A 19 -1.17 -20.59 -2.92
C ILE A 19 -0.84 -21.07 -4.34
N GLU A 20 -1.79 -21.73 -5.03
CA GLU A 20 -1.61 -22.21 -6.41
C GLU A 20 -1.18 -21.08 -7.34
N LEU A 21 -1.80 -19.91 -7.22
CA LEU A 21 -1.50 -18.74 -8.02
C LEU A 21 -0.25 -17.97 -7.53
N ASN A 22 0.33 -18.35 -6.40
CA ASN A 22 1.45 -17.63 -5.76
C ASN A 22 1.18 -16.13 -5.60
N LEU A 23 -0.02 -15.78 -5.10
CA LEU A 23 -0.45 -14.38 -4.94
C LEU A 23 0.14 -13.73 -3.68
N ILE A 24 0.68 -14.53 -2.76
CA ILE A 24 1.28 -14.06 -1.51
C ILE A 24 2.59 -13.33 -1.80
N ASP A 25 3.41 -13.85 -2.72
CA ASP A 25 4.75 -13.29 -3.01
C ASP A 25 4.76 -12.34 -4.20
N SER A 26 3.88 -12.55 -5.19
CA SER A 26 3.82 -11.68 -6.39
C SER A 26 2.45 -11.71 -7.05
N ALA A 27 1.64 -10.67 -6.82
CA ALA A 27 0.37 -10.48 -7.51
C ALA A 27 0.61 -10.01 -8.96
N SER A 28 0.84 -10.95 -9.91
CA SER A 28 0.82 -10.58 -11.31
C SER A 28 -0.62 -10.27 -11.76
N ILE A 29 -0.78 -9.35 -12.71
CA ILE A 29 -2.10 -8.93 -13.23
C ILE A 29 -2.92 -10.13 -13.72
N SER A 30 -2.27 -11.05 -14.46
CA SER A 30 -2.92 -12.25 -14.99
C SER A 30 -3.44 -13.18 -13.88
N LYS A 31 -2.62 -13.44 -12.87
CA LYS A 31 -2.99 -14.30 -11.74
C LYS A 31 -4.08 -13.67 -10.86
N THR A 32 -4.02 -12.35 -10.68
CA THR A 32 -5.07 -11.59 -9.98
C THR A 32 -6.40 -11.70 -10.71
N TYR A 33 -6.40 -11.60 -12.04
CA TYR A 33 -7.59 -11.79 -12.85
C TYR A 33 -8.16 -13.21 -12.74
N GLU A 34 -7.30 -14.24 -12.75
CA GLU A 34 -7.73 -15.63 -12.55
C GLU A 34 -8.39 -15.84 -11.17
N MET A 35 -7.83 -15.25 -10.12
CA MET A 35 -8.42 -15.27 -8.78
C MET A 35 -9.80 -14.59 -8.73
N ILE A 36 -9.97 -13.49 -9.44
CA ILE A 36 -11.28 -12.80 -9.59
C ILE A 36 -12.31 -13.74 -10.21
N GLN A 37 -11.95 -14.44 -11.30
CA GLN A 37 -12.85 -15.38 -11.96
C GLN A 37 -13.21 -16.55 -11.03
N PHE A 38 -12.25 -17.11 -10.33
CA PHE A 38 -12.49 -18.16 -9.34
C PHE A 38 -13.47 -17.72 -8.25
N LEU A 39 -13.27 -16.55 -7.63
CA LEU A 39 -14.13 -16.04 -6.56
C LEU A 39 -15.56 -15.73 -7.06
N ARG A 40 -15.70 -15.23 -8.30
CA ARG A 40 -17.01 -15.04 -8.92
C ARG A 40 -17.77 -16.34 -9.11
N LEU A 41 -17.09 -17.36 -9.62
CA LEU A 41 -17.69 -18.69 -9.77
C LEU A 41 -18.08 -19.29 -8.42
N LEU A 42 -17.23 -19.13 -7.40
CA LEU A 42 -17.52 -19.59 -6.06
C LEU A 42 -18.78 -18.93 -5.48
N LEU A 43 -18.97 -17.62 -5.66
CA LEU A 43 -20.19 -16.91 -5.25
C LEU A 43 -21.41 -17.39 -6.01
N ILE A 44 -21.31 -17.64 -7.31
CA ILE A 44 -22.40 -18.19 -8.13
C ILE A 44 -22.81 -19.57 -7.61
N ASN A 45 -21.86 -20.44 -7.33
CA ASN A 45 -22.12 -21.78 -6.81
C ASN A 45 -22.78 -21.72 -5.43
N LEU A 46 -22.30 -20.88 -4.53
CA LEU A 46 -22.90 -20.66 -3.22
C LEU A 46 -24.34 -20.14 -3.33
N LYS A 47 -24.60 -19.23 -4.28
CA LYS A 47 -25.96 -18.75 -4.54
C LYS A 47 -26.88 -19.88 -5.01
N GLN A 48 -26.42 -20.67 -5.99
CA GLN A 48 -27.20 -21.79 -6.52
C GLN A 48 -27.54 -22.82 -5.43
N GLU A 49 -26.56 -23.15 -4.60
CA GLU A 49 -26.75 -24.09 -3.48
C GLU A 49 -27.82 -23.59 -2.51
N ILE A 50 -27.77 -22.30 -2.12
CA ILE A 50 -28.76 -21.72 -1.21
C ILE A 50 -30.14 -21.64 -1.82
N LEU A 51 -30.26 -21.29 -3.11
CA LEU A 51 -31.56 -21.23 -3.79
C LEU A 51 -32.18 -22.58 -3.97
N GLN A 52 -31.39 -23.67 -4.06
CA GLN A 52 -31.89 -25.03 -4.21
C GLN A 52 -32.23 -25.69 -2.88
N VAL A 53 -31.38 -25.53 -1.86
CA VAL A 53 -31.46 -26.27 -0.60
C VAL A 53 -32.06 -25.43 0.53
N GLY A 54 -31.90 -24.10 0.49
CA GLY A 54 -32.28 -23.19 1.57
C GLY A 54 -31.37 -23.31 2.80
N PHE A 55 -31.73 -22.61 3.85
CA PHE A 55 -31.09 -22.71 5.16
C PHE A 55 -31.85 -23.68 6.06
N LYS A 56 -31.14 -24.49 6.84
CA LYS A 56 -31.78 -25.44 7.76
C LYS A 56 -32.49 -24.75 8.92
N ASN A 57 -31.94 -23.65 9.37
CA ASN A 57 -32.47 -22.84 10.47
C ASN A 57 -31.95 -21.41 10.35
N GLN A 58 -32.51 -20.51 11.14
CA GLN A 58 -32.11 -19.08 11.17
C GLN A 58 -30.63 -18.84 11.55
N LYS A 59 -30.09 -19.68 12.40
CA LYS A 59 -28.68 -19.56 12.79
C LYS A 59 -27.76 -19.82 11.59
N ASP A 60 -28.09 -20.81 10.77
CA ASP A 60 -27.34 -21.12 9.55
C ASP A 60 -27.38 -19.96 8.55
N GLU A 61 -28.54 -19.30 8.44
CA GLU A 61 -28.69 -18.12 7.59
C GLU A 61 -27.81 -16.96 8.08
N ILE A 62 -27.86 -16.67 9.39
CA ILE A 62 -27.05 -15.63 10.02
C ILE A 62 -25.54 -15.92 9.82
N ASP A 63 -25.10 -17.14 10.12
CA ASP A 63 -23.68 -17.54 9.97
C ASP A 63 -23.22 -17.41 8.50
N PHE A 64 -24.09 -17.71 7.55
CA PHE A 64 -23.78 -17.55 6.14
C PHE A 64 -23.58 -16.08 5.75
N PHE A 65 -24.54 -15.21 6.07
CA PHE A 65 -24.48 -13.79 5.69
C PHE A 65 -23.54 -12.95 6.57
N LYS A 66 -23.26 -13.37 7.80
CA LYS A 66 -22.32 -12.69 8.68
C LYS A 66 -20.86 -13.11 8.45
N VAL A 67 -20.62 -14.36 8.08
CA VAL A 67 -19.27 -14.93 8.07
C VAL A 67 -18.86 -15.45 6.68
N ILE A 68 -19.61 -16.42 6.11
CA ILE A 68 -19.15 -17.15 4.93
C ILE A 68 -19.11 -16.27 3.68
N LYS A 69 -20.25 -15.70 3.30
CA LYS A 69 -20.36 -14.89 2.09
C LYS A 69 -19.48 -13.65 2.13
N PRO A 70 -19.40 -12.89 3.26
CA PRO A 70 -18.52 -11.72 3.32
C PRO A 70 -17.04 -12.02 3.10
N GLN A 71 -16.54 -13.18 3.48
CA GLN A 71 -15.16 -13.59 3.24
C GLN A 71 -14.88 -13.75 1.74
N VAL A 72 -15.80 -14.42 1.01
CA VAL A 72 -15.64 -14.60 -0.45
C VAL A 72 -15.79 -13.26 -1.17
N LEU A 73 -16.83 -12.51 -0.85
CA LEU A 73 -17.12 -11.23 -1.50
C LEU A 73 -16.08 -10.17 -1.16
N GLY A 74 -15.59 -10.14 0.08
CA GLY A 74 -14.54 -9.23 0.52
C GLY A 74 -13.22 -9.45 -0.25
N LYS A 75 -12.82 -10.71 -0.41
CA LYS A 75 -11.66 -11.06 -1.24
C LYS A 75 -11.89 -10.73 -2.72
N LEU A 76 -13.10 -10.93 -3.23
CA LEU A 76 -13.43 -10.53 -4.60
C LEU A 76 -13.30 -9.02 -4.81
N ILE A 77 -13.83 -8.20 -3.89
CA ILE A 77 -13.68 -6.73 -3.92
C ILE A 77 -12.20 -6.34 -3.84
N PHE A 78 -11.45 -6.96 -2.94
CA PHE A 78 -10.02 -6.74 -2.75
C PHE A 78 -9.22 -7.02 -4.04
N TYR A 79 -9.38 -8.20 -4.65
CA TYR A 79 -8.64 -8.53 -5.88
C TYR A 79 -9.06 -7.67 -7.07
N ASN A 80 -10.33 -7.27 -7.18
CA ASN A 80 -10.76 -6.30 -8.20
C ASN A 80 -10.08 -4.94 -8.01
N LYS A 81 -9.92 -4.48 -6.78
CA LYS A 81 -9.22 -3.21 -6.48
C LYS A 81 -7.73 -3.33 -6.81
N ILE A 82 -7.06 -4.41 -6.40
CA ILE A 82 -5.65 -4.66 -6.78
C ILE A 82 -5.51 -4.68 -8.30
N TYR A 83 -6.35 -5.43 -9.00
CA TYR A 83 -6.31 -5.50 -10.46
C TYR A 83 -6.39 -4.11 -11.09
N SER A 84 -7.34 -3.29 -10.65
CA SER A 84 -7.50 -1.90 -11.13
C SER A 84 -6.29 -1.02 -10.83
N ILE A 85 -5.68 -1.16 -9.63
CA ILE A 85 -4.49 -0.41 -9.25
C ILE A 85 -3.30 -0.84 -10.11
N GLU A 86 -3.06 -2.15 -10.25
CA GLU A 86 -1.86 -2.67 -10.91
C GLU A 86 -1.87 -2.45 -12.43
N ILE A 87 -3.02 -2.56 -13.11
CA ILE A 87 -3.10 -2.27 -14.55
C ILE A 87 -2.83 -0.80 -14.91
N SER A 88 -3.04 0.11 -13.95
CA SER A 88 -2.84 1.55 -14.13
C SER A 88 -1.56 2.05 -13.49
N CYS A 89 -0.75 1.13 -12.94
CA CYS A 89 0.44 1.47 -12.17
C CYS A 89 1.56 1.98 -13.08
N PRO A 90 2.16 3.16 -12.80
CA PRO A 90 3.28 3.69 -13.57
C PRO A 90 4.52 2.80 -13.50
N ILE A 91 5.36 2.83 -14.54
CA ILE A 91 6.61 2.07 -14.59
C ILE A 91 7.71 2.77 -13.78
N ASP A 92 7.75 4.11 -13.80
CA ASP A 92 8.76 4.90 -13.09
C ASP A 92 8.65 4.71 -11.57
N ILE A 93 9.77 4.38 -10.93
CA ILE A 93 9.85 4.02 -9.51
C ILE A 93 9.37 5.17 -8.60
N VAL A 94 9.77 6.41 -8.87
CA VAL A 94 9.42 7.57 -8.03
C VAL A 94 7.94 7.91 -8.16
N ILE A 95 7.41 7.83 -9.38
CA ILE A 95 5.99 8.06 -9.66
C ILE A 95 5.15 6.94 -9.05
N LYS A 96 5.61 5.71 -9.12
CA LYS A 96 4.96 4.51 -8.59
C LYS A 96 4.79 4.57 -7.08
N ASN A 97 5.80 5.01 -6.32
CA ASN A 97 5.67 5.20 -4.88
C ASN A 97 4.59 6.26 -4.54
N LYS A 98 4.62 7.42 -5.23
CA LYS A 98 3.58 8.44 -5.05
C LYS A 98 2.19 7.94 -5.42
N TYR A 99 2.09 7.06 -6.42
CA TYR A 99 0.85 6.44 -6.86
C TYR A 99 0.24 5.57 -5.76
N TYR A 100 1.00 4.68 -5.13
CA TYR A 100 0.51 3.87 -4.01
C TYR A 100 0.15 4.70 -2.78
N HIS A 101 0.94 5.73 -2.46
CA HIS A 101 0.61 6.68 -1.39
C HIS A 101 -0.73 7.41 -1.65
N LYS A 102 -1.01 7.78 -2.90
CA LYS A 102 -2.29 8.39 -3.27
C LYS A 102 -3.46 7.44 -3.02
N HIS A 103 -3.35 6.17 -3.46
CA HIS A 103 -4.39 5.17 -3.20
C HIS A 103 -4.59 4.89 -1.71
N LEU A 104 -3.52 4.89 -0.91
CA LEU A 104 -3.63 4.76 0.53
C LEU A 104 -4.35 5.97 1.18
N GLN A 105 -4.10 7.17 0.69
CA GLN A 105 -4.83 8.37 1.15
C GLN A 105 -6.31 8.30 0.79
N GLU A 106 -6.66 7.91 -0.44
CA GLU A 106 -8.04 7.71 -0.90
C GLU A 106 -8.76 6.67 -0.03
N LEU A 107 -8.10 5.55 0.27
CA LEU A 107 -8.62 4.50 1.14
C LEU A 107 -8.89 5.01 2.57
N ASN A 108 -7.99 5.81 3.13
CA ASN A 108 -8.16 6.43 4.44
C ASN A 108 -9.31 7.45 4.47
N LEU A 109 -9.55 8.18 3.38
CA LEU A 109 -10.70 9.07 3.25
C LEU A 109 -12.01 8.28 3.16
N GLU A 110 -12.01 7.16 2.43
CA GLU A 110 -13.15 6.24 2.36
C GLU A 110 -13.48 5.67 3.75
N TYR A 111 -12.47 5.27 4.52
CA TYR A 111 -12.64 4.83 5.90
C TYR A 111 -13.34 5.88 6.78
N LYS A 112 -12.84 7.11 6.76
CA LYS A 112 -13.42 8.20 7.54
C LYS A 112 -14.88 8.48 7.15
N LYS A 113 -15.20 8.40 5.87
CA LYS A 113 -16.53 8.70 5.35
C LYS A 113 -17.56 7.61 5.65
N TYR A 114 -17.17 6.33 5.54
CA TYR A 114 -18.13 5.22 5.54
C TYR A 114 -18.04 4.31 6.77
N PHE A 115 -16.91 4.27 7.47
CA PHE A 115 -16.69 3.34 8.58
C PHE A 115 -16.56 4.03 9.93
N ALA A 116 -15.74 5.06 10.08
CA ALA A 116 -15.32 5.62 11.37
C ALA A 116 -16.48 6.01 12.31
N HIS A 117 -17.60 6.47 11.76
CA HIS A 117 -18.77 6.89 12.54
C HIS A 117 -20.00 6.00 12.33
N ASN A 118 -19.87 4.88 11.64
CA ASN A 118 -20.97 3.99 11.31
C ASN A 118 -21.28 3.05 12.49
N GLU A 119 -22.53 3.05 12.98
CA GLU A 119 -22.96 2.19 14.09
C GLU A 119 -22.82 0.71 13.78
N PHE A 120 -23.09 0.30 12.53
CA PHE A 120 -22.90 -1.08 12.10
C PHE A 120 -21.42 -1.49 12.18
N TYR A 121 -20.49 -0.60 11.81
CA TYR A 121 -19.05 -0.89 11.92
C TYR A 121 -18.64 -1.10 13.38
N LYS A 122 -19.13 -0.26 14.32
CA LYS A 122 -18.90 -0.44 15.75
C LYS A 122 -19.50 -1.75 16.26
N TYR A 123 -20.72 -2.08 15.81
CA TYR A 123 -21.38 -3.34 16.13
C TYR A 123 -20.54 -4.55 15.69
N TYR A 124 -20.09 -4.56 14.45
CA TYR A 124 -19.31 -5.65 13.88
C TYR A 124 -17.95 -5.81 14.57
N ASN A 125 -17.20 -4.73 14.79
CA ASN A 125 -15.90 -4.76 15.46
C ASN A 125 -15.97 -5.14 16.93
N ALA A 126 -17.09 -4.84 17.59
CA ALA A 126 -17.32 -5.26 18.96
C ALA A 126 -17.80 -6.72 19.09
N ASN A 127 -17.85 -7.48 17.99
CA ASN A 127 -18.34 -8.87 17.94
C ASN A 127 -19.71 -9.06 18.57
N ARG A 128 -20.59 -8.06 18.44
CA ARG A 128 -21.96 -8.12 18.97
C ARG A 128 -22.82 -9.12 18.19
N SER A 129 -23.89 -9.62 18.82
CA SER A 129 -24.83 -10.57 18.23
C SER A 129 -26.31 -10.21 18.50
N ASP A 130 -26.57 -9.15 19.26
CA ASP A 130 -27.91 -8.73 19.66
C ASP A 130 -28.80 -8.29 18.49
N LYS A 131 -28.21 -7.90 17.36
CA LYS A 131 -28.92 -7.50 16.13
C LYS A 131 -28.68 -8.45 14.94
N ASP A 132 -28.13 -9.63 15.18
CA ASP A 132 -27.80 -10.57 14.10
C ASP A 132 -29.03 -10.95 13.26
N ILE A 133 -30.20 -11.13 13.88
CA ILE A 133 -31.44 -11.46 13.17
C ILE A 133 -31.85 -10.33 12.24
N GLU A 134 -31.72 -9.07 12.69
CA GLU A 134 -32.07 -7.89 11.89
C GLU A 134 -31.12 -7.72 10.69
N TYR A 135 -29.82 -7.92 10.92
CA TYR A 135 -28.80 -7.61 9.93
C TYR A 135 -28.50 -8.75 8.95
N PHE A 136 -28.68 -10.01 9.36
CA PHE A 136 -28.20 -11.16 8.60
C PHE A 136 -29.28 -12.17 8.22
N THR A 137 -30.55 -11.79 8.28
CA THR A 137 -31.68 -12.59 7.77
C THR A 137 -32.26 -11.92 6.54
N LEU A 138 -32.53 -12.68 5.48
CA LEU A 138 -33.13 -12.17 4.25
C LEU A 138 -34.53 -11.55 4.52
N GLY A 139 -34.83 -10.47 3.84
CA GLY A 139 -36.09 -9.75 3.95
C GLY A 139 -36.28 -8.97 5.27
N LYS A 140 -35.32 -8.94 6.18
CA LYS A 140 -35.38 -8.16 7.43
C LYS A 140 -34.72 -6.78 7.33
N THR A 141 -33.98 -6.53 6.27
CA THR A 141 -33.32 -5.24 6.07
C THR A 141 -34.34 -4.13 5.89
N ASP A 142 -34.32 -3.13 6.77
CA ASP A 142 -35.10 -1.92 6.58
C ASP A 142 -34.48 -1.08 5.46
N LEU A 143 -35.13 -1.03 4.33
CA LEU A 143 -34.69 -0.28 3.15
C LEU A 143 -34.73 1.24 3.35
N LEU A 144 -35.38 1.73 4.43
CA LEU A 144 -35.46 3.16 4.74
C LEU A 144 -34.23 3.68 5.51
N ILE A 145 -33.45 2.80 6.13
CA ILE A 145 -32.28 3.19 6.96
C ILE A 145 -31.06 3.68 6.14
N GLY A 146 -31.11 3.56 4.85
CA GLY A 146 -30.03 4.06 4.01
C GLY A 146 -30.55 4.50 2.65
N ILE A 147 -30.76 5.79 2.50
CA ILE A 147 -31.10 6.42 1.19
C ILE A 147 -29.88 6.31 0.27
N ASN A 148 -29.46 5.10 -0.03
CA ASN A 148 -28.46 4.83 -1.04
C ASN A 148 -29.13 4.00 -2.12
N SER A 149 -29.27 4.55 -3.33
CA SER A 149 -29.89 3.90 -4.49
C SER A 149 -29.35 2.48 -4.76
N PHE A 150 -28.12 2.19 -4.30
CA PHE A 150 -27.51 0.86 -4.40
C PHE A 150 -28.30 -0.24 -3.67
N ILE A 151 -29.11 0.08 -2.66
CA ILE A 151 -29.97 -0.91 -1.97
C ILE A 151 -30.97 -1.55 -2.93
N PHE A 152 -31.46 -0.81 -3.90
CA PHE A 152 -32.42 -1.30 -4.89
C PHE A 152 -31.81 -2.21 -5.96
N GLU A 153 -30.46 -2.19 -6.08
CA GLU A 153 -29.69 -3.06 -6.99
C GLU A 153 -29.22 -4.37 -6.31
N ILE A 154 -29.49 -4.52 -5.00
CA ILE A 154 -29.09 -5.70 -4.24
C ILE A 154 -30.00 -6.87 -4.56
N ASP A 155 -29.42 -8.04 -4.77
CA ASP A 155 -30.13 -9.30 -4.93
C ASP A 155 -30.81 -9.71 -3.63
N ALA A 156 -32.14 -9.47 -3.53
CA ALA A 156 -32.93 -9.73 -2.33
C ALA A 156 -32.93 -11.20 -1.90
N LEU A 157 -32.63 -12.14 -2.82
CA LEU A 157 -32.56 -13.58 -2.54
C LEU A 157 -31.18 -14.04 -2.09
N PHE A 158 -30.18 -13.17 -2.16
CA PHE A 158 -28.79 -13.55 -1.86
C PHE A 158 -28.00 -12.48 -1.12
N SER A 159 -28.65 -11.40 -0.65
CA SER A 159 -27.95 -10.38 0.13
C SER A 159 -28.86 -9.76 1.18
N THR A 160 -28.26 -9.49 2.34
CA THR A 160 -28.90 -8.77 3.45
C THR A 160 -28.45 -7.31 3.50
N TYR A 161 -27.65 -6.81 2.52
CA TYR A 161 -26.98 -5.52 2.55
C TYR A 161 -25.86 -5.43 3.60
N TYR A 162 -26.06 -5.97 4.79
CA TYR A 162 -25.06 -5.97 5.85
C TYR A 162 -23.90 -6.94 5.59
N ASP A 163 -24.15 -8.03 4.88
CA ASP A 163 -23.13 -8.93 4.36
C ASP A 163 -22.17 -8.21 3.40
N TYR A 164 -22.70 -7.33 2.54
CA TYR A 164 -21.89 -6.48 1.67
C TYR A 164 -21.08 -5.45 2.47
N LYS A 165 -21.66 -4.86 3.54
CA LYS A 165 -20.90 -3.96 4.43
C LYS A 165 -19.72 -4.65 5.07
N ILE A 166 -19.90 -5.89 5.57
CA ILE A 166 -18.78 -6.69 6.11
C ILE A 166 -17.74 -6.96 5.02
N ALA A 167 -18.17 -7.36 3.83
CA ALA A 167 -17.26 -7.61 2.71
C ALA A 167 -16.41 -6.38 2.37
N ARG A 168 -16.98 -5.18 2.42
CA ARG A 168 -16.24 -3.92 2.24
C ARG A 168 -15.22 -3.67 3.35
N ILE A 169 -15.55 -3.99 4.60
CA ILE A 169 -14.61 -3.87 5.74
C ILE A 169 -13.41 -4.81 5.50
N ILE A 170 -13.69 -6.07 5.21
CA ILE A 170 -12.64 -7.07 4.91
C ILE A 170 -11.75 -6.62 3.75
N ALA A 171 -12.35 -6.17 2.66
CA ALA A 171 -11.61 -5.70 1.49
C ALA A 171 -10.75 -4.46 1.80
N HIS A 172 -11.26 -3.55 2.63
CA HIS A 172 -10.55 -2.36 3.08
C HIS A 172 -9.28 -2.74 3.86
N ASP A 173 -9.40 -3.63 4.84
CA ASP A 173 -8.28 -4.05 5.70
C ASP A 173 -7.20 -4.78 4.87
N LEU A 174 -7.63 -5.66 3.96
CA LEU A 174 -6.72 -6.36 3.05
C LEU A 174 -5.99 -5.38 2.11
N LEU A 175 -6.71 -4.40 1.55
CA LEU A 175 -6.14 -3.42 0.64
C LEU A 175 -5.18 -2.47 1.35
N GLN A 176 -5.49 -2.08 2.59
CA GLN A 176 -4.60 -1.27 3.41
C GLN A 176 -3.26 -1.99 3.65
N ASN A 177 -3.31 -3.26 4.04
CA ASN A 177 -2.11 -4.07 4.23
C ASN A 177 -1.29 -4.21 2.94
N TYR A 178 -1.96 -4.48 1.82
CA TYR A 178 -1.32 -4.57 0.51
C TYR A 178 -0.60 -3.27 0.12
N LEU A 179 -1.26 -2.13 0.25
CA LEU A 179 -0.67 -0.84 -0.09
C LEU A 179 0.51 -0.48 0.82
N HIS A 180 0.42 -0.77 2.13
CA HIS A 180 1.54 -0.59 3.05
C HIS A 180 2.74 -1.47 2.68
N GLN A 181 2.51 -2.73 2.33
CA GLN A 181 3.57 -3.64 1.88
C GLN A 181 4.24 -3.10 0.61
N LYS A 182 3.45 -2.67 -0.38
CA LYS A 182 3.99 -2.08 -1.62
C LYS A 182 4.85 -0.84 -1.36
N ILE A 183 4.41 0.06 -0.49
CA ILE A 183 5.16 1.25 -0.11
C ILE A 183 6.48 0.86 0.58
N GLN A 184 6.44 -0.09 1.53
CA GLN A 184 7.64 -0.55 2.24
C GLN A 184 8.65 -1.22 1.30
N GLU A 185 8.22 -2.05 0.35
CA GLU A 185 9.09 -2.66 -0.67
C GLU A 185 9.86 -1.59 -1.46
N TYR A 186 9.22 -0.45 -1.76
CA TYR A 186 9.87 0.67 -2.44
C TYR A 186 10.83 1.43 -1.55
N ASP A 187 10.47 1.69 -0.31
CA ASP A 187 11.33 2.39 0.65
C ASP A 187 12.60 1.58 0.92
N ILE A 188 12.51 0.25 1.05
CA ILE A 188 13.65 -0.66 1.20
C ILE A 188 14.50 -0.65 -0.08
N SER A 189 13.90 -0.79 -1.26
CA SER A 189 14.61 -0.78 -2.54
C SER A 189 15.32 0.56 -2.79
N THR A 190 14.66 1.66 -2.47
CA THR A 190 15.24 3.00 -2.58
C THR A 190 16.38 3.19 -1.58
N ASN A 191 16.22 2.73 -0.35
CA ASN A 191 17.28 2.77 0.66
C ASN A 191 18.44 1.83 0.30
N GLN A 192 18.23 0.69 -0.33
CA GLN A 192 19.27 -0.19 -0.83
C GLN A 192 20.03 0.41 -2.03
N ILE A 193 19.37 1.15 -2.91
CA ILE A 193 20.00 1.91 -3.98
C ILE A 193 20.84 3.07 -3.39
N ILE A 194 20.34 3.72 -2.34
CA ILE A 194 21.06 4.77 -1.61
C ILE A 194 22.15 4.17 -0.72
N SER A 195 21.99 2.98 -0.18
CA SER A 195 23.01 2.20 0.53
C SER A 195 23.91 1.41 -0.44
N SER A 196 24.18 1.95 -1.65
CA SER A 196 25.36 1.53 -2.40
C SER A 196 26.54 1.62 -1.42
N ASN A 197 27.38 0.57 -1.33
CA ASN A 197 28.54 0.48 -0.43
C ASN A 197 29.61 1.56 -0.74
N LEU A 198 29.18 2.75 -1.14
CA LEU A 198 30.04 3.90 -1.38
C LEU A 198 30.39 4.53 -0.04
N VAL A 199 31.63 4.43 0.32
CA VAL A 199 32.18 5.05 1.53
C VAL A 199 32.92 6.30 1.13
N TRP A 200 32.65 7.41 1.80
CA TRP A 200 33.42 8.63 1.63
C TRP A 200 34.82 8.45 2.25
N SER A 201 35.84 8.44 1.41
CA SER A 201 37.26 8.18 1.83
C SER A 201 38.03 9.44 2.24
N GLU A 202 37.50 10.62 1.93
CA GLU A 202 38.12 11.89 2.24
C GLU A 202 37.61 12.49 3.56
N SER A 203 38.15 13.63 3.98
CA SER A 203 37.69 14.30 5.21
C SER A 203 36.28 14.80 5.12
N GLN A 204 35.57 14.93 6.27
CA GLN A 204 34.25 15.53 6.32
C GLN A 204 34.24 16.98 5.78
N ASN A 205 35.34 17.72 5.97
CA ASN A 205 35.49 19.07 5.44
C ASN A 205 35.54 19.09 3.91
N ALA A 206 36.13 18.09 3.27
CA ALA A 206 36.16 17.94 1.82
C ALA A 206 34.73 17.73 1.27
N LEU A 207 33.94 16.89 1.95
CA LEU A 207 32.55 16.69 1.55
C LEU A 207 31.71 17.95 1.75
N ILE A 208 31.88 18.66 2.85
CA ILE A 208 31.15 19.93 3.10
C ILE A 208 31.54 20.97 2.04
N GLU A 209 32.81 21.04 1.63
CA GLU A 209 33.29 21.93 0.56
C GLU A 209 32.58 21.60 -0.77
N LEU A 210 32.49 20.33 -1.14
CA LEU A 210 31.76 19.87 -2.34
C LEU A 210 30.26 20.20 -2.27
N ILE A 211 29.60 19.94 -1.14
CA ILE A 211 28.18 20.26 -0.93
C ILE A 211 27.92 21.75 -1.12
N TYR A 212 28.78 22.60 -0.55
CA TYR A 212 28.64 24.04 -0.71
C TYR A 212 28.91 24.52 -2.14
N ALA A 213 29.84 23.90 -2.85
CA ALA A 213 30.11 24.22 -4.25
C ALA A 213 28.88 23.90 -5.12
N LEU A 214 28.29 22.74 -4.95
CA LEU A 214 27.08 22.32 -5.67
C LEU A 214 25.85 23.20 -5.33
N TYR A 215 25.73 23.60 -4.08
CA TYR A 215 24.67 24.50 -3.64
C TYR A 215 24.82 25.91 -4.25
N LEU A 216 26.00 26.51 -4.13
CA LEU A 216 26.26 27.88 -4.57
C LEU A 216 26.31 28.02 -6.09
N SER A 217 26.75 26.97 -6.80
CA SER A 217 26.73 26.94 -8.28
C SER A 217 25.31 26.88 -8.86
N GLY A 218 24.30 26.58 -8.04
CA GLY A 218 22.94 26.40 -8.52
C GLY A 218 22.70 25.13 -9.32
N SER A 219 23.64 24.18 -9.32
CA SER A 219 23.58 22.94 -10.11
C SER A 219 22.48 21.99 -9.67
N ILE A 220 21.92 22.18 -8.48
CA ILE A 220 20.85 21.34 -7.93
C ILE A 220 19.52 22.11 -7.91
N ASN A 221 18.49 21.54 -8.52
CA ASN A 221 17.14 22.12 -8.62
C ASN A 221 17.11 23.55 -9.20
N ASN A 222 17.99 23.85 -10.17
CA ASN A 222 18.12 25.19 -10.77
C ASN A 222 18.33 26.29 -9.71
N GLY A 223 19.15 26.04 -8.69
CA GLY A 223 19.44 26.96 -7.60
C GLY A 223 18.38 27.06 -6.50
N LYS A 224 17.27 26.32 -6.59
CA LYS A 224 16.21 26.32 -5.58
C LYS A 224 16.39 25.26 -4.48
N GLY A 225 17.52 24.55 -4.47
CA GLY A 225 17.84 23.54 -3.47
C GLY A 225 18.17 24.16 -2.10
N GLU A 226 17.71 23.53 -1.01
CA GLU A 226 18.10 23.91 0.35
C GLU A 226 19.38 23.15 0.73
N ILE A 227 20.42 23.85 1.20
CA ILE A 227 21.71 23.25 1.56
C ILE A 227 21.57 22.12 2.60
N ARG A 228 20.64 22.24 3.55
CA ARG A 228 20.40 21.20 4.55
C ARG A 228 19.87 19.92 3.94
N LYS A 229 18.98 20.01 2.94
CA LYS A 229 18.46 18.85 2.22
C LYS A 229 19.55 18.17 1.39
N ILE A 230 20.39 18.96 0.74
CA ILE A 230 21.55 18.46 -0.01
C ILE A 230 22.50 17.71 0.94
N ALA A 231 22.83 18.29 2.09
CA ALA A 231 23.71 17.67 3.07
C ALA A 231 23.14 16.33 3.60
N VAL A 232 21.83 16.26 3.87
CA VAL A 232 21.14 15.01 4.30
C VAL A 232 21.27 13.92 3.23
N LEU A 233 21.10 14.24 1.96
CA LEU A 233 21.26 13.28 0.85
C LEU A 233 22.68 12.71 0.79
N PHE A 234 23.71 13.57 0.92
CA PHE A 234 25.11 13.12 0.93
C PHE A 234 25.46 12.30 2.18
N GLN A 235 24.88 12.64 3.34
CA GLN A 235 25.01 11.81 4.55
C GLN A 235 24.42 10.41 4.35
N GLN A 236 23.25 10.32 3.74
CA GLN A 236 22.60 9.06 3.42
C GLN A 236 23.39 8.25 2.37
N LEU A 237 23.85 8.92 1.31
CA LEU A 237 24.61 8.28 0.22
C LEU A 237 25.91 7.62 0.71
N PHE A 238 26.64 8.27 1.60
CA PHE A 238 27.95 7.79 2.07
C PHE A 238 27.92 7.19 3.49
N GLY A 239 26.78 7.09 4.12
CA GLY A 239 26.63 6.53 5.47
C GLY A 239 27.37 7.32 6.55
N ILE A 240 27.62 8.63 6.38
CA ILE A 240 28.39 9.46 7.31
C ILE A 240 27.50 10.54 7.94
N LYS A 241 27.87 10.96 9.16
CA LYS A 241 27.20 12.04 9.87
C LYS A 241 28.03 13.32 9.75
N LEU A 242 27.45 14.36 9.12
CA LEU A 242 28.07 15.69 9.05
C LEU A 242 27.57 16.54 10.23
N LEU A 243 28.50 16.99 11.06
CA LEU A 243 28.21 17.90 12.16
C LEU A 243 28.37 19.33 11.66
N ASP A 244 27.48 20.24 12.03
CA ASP A 244 27.53 21.69 11.81
C ASP A 244 28.23 22.15 10.51
N ILE A 245 27.55 21.89 9.38
CA ILE A 245 28.05 22.21 8.04
C ILE A 245 28.34 23.71 7.86
N HIS A 246 27.58 24.58 8.53
CA HIS A 246 27.76 26.03 8.42
C HIS A 246 29.05 26.50 9.14
N HIS A 247 29.27 26.01 10.33
CA HIS A 247 30.48 26.34 11.09
C HIS A 247 31.73 25.79 10.39
N ALA A 248 31.68 24.59 9.84
CA ALA A 248 32.79 24.02 9.06
C ALA A 248 33.10 24.88 7.83
N PHE A 249 32.08 25.32 7.09
CA PHE A 249 32.26 26.21 5.94
C PHE A 249 32.84 27.57 6.35
N HIS A 250 32.39 28.16 7.45
CA HIS A 250 32.99 29.42 7.95
C HIS A 250 34.46 29.28 8.26
N ARG A 251 34.90 28.16 8.86
CA ARG A 251 36.33 27.90 9.10
C ARG A 251 37.14 27.76 7.80
N MET A 252 36.56 27.26 6.73
CA MET A 252 37.22 27.15 5.43
C MET A 252 37.56 28.53 4.85
N LYS A 253 36.78 29.58 5.11
CA LYS A 253 37.04 30.97 4.65
C LYS A 253 38.36 31.53 5.19
N THR A 254 38.81 31.05 6.33
CA THR A 254 40.03 31.54 7.03
C THR A 254 41.28 30.66 6.81
N ARG A 255 41.20 29.67 5.88
CA ARG A 255 42.37 28.84 5.56
C ARG A 255 43.49 29.69 4.98
N ALA A 256 44.74 29.40 5.44
CA ALA A 256 45.93 30.15 5.06
C ALA A 256 46.42 29.89 3.62
N LYS A 257 46.14 28.70 3.07
CA LYS A 257 46.51 28.35 1.68
C LYS A 257 45.32 28.49 0.75
N SER A 258 44.79 27.40 0.23
CA SER A 258 43.55 27.44 -0.60
C SER A 258 42.29 27.30 0.27
N LYS A 259 41.30 28.16 0.03
CA LYS A 259 39.97 28.09 0.64
C LYS A 259 39.18 26.91 0.09
N THR A 260 39.51 26.48 -1.14
CA THR A 260 38.84 25.44 -1.94
C THR A 260 39.75 24.26 -2.25
N SER A 261 40.57 23.85 -1.25
CA SER A 261 41.64 22.88 -1.44
C SER A 261 41.17 21.51 -1.99
N TYR A 262 39.95 21.11 -1.69
CA TYR A 262 39.39 19.86 -2.21
C TYR A 262 38.93 20.00 -3.66
N LEU A 263 38.29 21.10 -3.99
CA LEU A 263 37.88 21.40 -5.38
C LEU A 263 39.09 21.58 -6.29
N ASP A 264 40.15 22.21 -5.80
CA ASP A 264 41.41 22.37 -6.51
C ASP A 264 42.04 20.99 -6.82
N LYS A 265 42.06 20.07 -5.82
CA LYS A 265 42.48 18.69 -6.01
C LYS A 265 41.63 17.94 -7.02
N LEU A 266 40.29 18.09 -6.95
CA LEU A 266 39.37 17.44 -7.90
C LEU A 266 39.61 17.92 -9.33
N LYS A 267 39.83 19.22 -9.51
CA LYS A 267 40.12 19.81 -10.81
C LYS A 267 41.43 19.24 -11.38
N GLU A 268 42.53 19.28 -10.61
CA GLU A 268 43.83 18.77 -11.01
C GLU A 268 43.78 17.30 -11.43
N VAL A 269 43.21 16.44 -10.60
CA VAL A 269 43.10 15.00 -10.89
C VAL A 269 42.27 14.74 -12.16
N LEU A 270 41.20 15.53 -12.39
CA LEU A 270 40.36 15.40 -13.57
C LEU A 270 41.10 15.85 -14.84
N GLU A 271 41.78 17.00 -14.80
CA GLU A 271 42.60 17.52 -15.91
C GLU A 271 43.74 16.53 -16.26
N ASP A 272 44.48 16.06 -15.27
CA ASP A 272 45.52 15.04 -15.44
C ASP A 272 45.02 13.74 -16.10
N HIS A 273 43.76 13.33 -15.76
CA HIS A 273 43.17 12.14 -16.36
C HIS A 273 42.75 12.38 -17.81
N MET A 274 42.22 13.55 -18.11
CA MET A 274 41.82 13.93 -19.48
C MET A 274 43.06 14.04 -20.39
N ASP A 275 44.17 14.57 -19.87
CA ASP A 275 45.40 14.71 -20.64
C ASP A 275 46.12 13.37 -20.92
N LYS A 276 45.92 12.35 -20.08
CA LYS A 276 46.50 11.01 -20.25
C LYS A 276 45.80 10.12 -21.29
N ASN A 277 44.63 10.48 -21.76
CA ASN A 277 43.83 9.69 -22.69
C ASN A 277 43.91 10.18 -24.14
N TYR A 278 44.88 11.01 -24.50
CA TYR A 278 45.20 11.46 -25.84
C TYR A 278 46.58 11.01 -26.30
#